data_a1682b944ee68de0110bee7f3db5df6e
#
_entry.id   a1682b944ee68de0110bee7f3db5df6e
#
_cell.length_a   1.000
_cell.length_b   1.000
_cell.length_c   1.000
_cell.angle_alpha   90.00
_cell.angle_beta   90.00
_cell.angle_gamma   90.00
#
_symmetry.space_group_name_H-M   'P 1'
#
loop_
_entity.id
_entity.type
_entity.pdbx_description
1 polymer ?
#
loop_
_entity_poly.entity_id
_entity_poly.type
_entity_poly.pdbx_seq_one_letter_code
_entity_poly.pdbx_strand_id
1 'polypeptide(L)'
;ALFVSHGIRRDTDIILHLCGGPGPDRRILFNGETLSGVRPDERSIAGQIKAILKRPVPAIGLRDEVTQGIFDIGGGLQETLTEWQEEGVATYVLDAQGKGMETIAKNSPLGFVLSDHQSFTEAENQLNTSLTKISLGNQWLQGHACITIVQHTLDN
;
A
#
# COMPACT_ATOMS: atom_id res chain seq x y z
N ALA A 1 -2.15 -5.01 8.48
CA ALA A 1 -3.24 -4.51 7.65
C ALA A 1 -4.20 -5.61 7.20
N LEU A 2 -3.71 -6.66 6.55
CA LEU A 2 -4.58 -7.73 5.99
C LEU A 2 -5.06 -8.76 7.00
N PHE A 3 -4.42 -8.90 8.15
CA PHE A 3 -4.77 -9.95 9.11
C PHE A 3 -5.61 -9.40 10.26
N VAL A 4 -6.72 -10.07 10.52
CA VAL A 4 -7.63 -9.83 11.64
C VAL A 4 -7.85 -11.12 12.42
N SER A 5 -8.50 -11.05 13.57
CA SER A 5 -8.71 -12.21 14.47
C SER A 5 -9.40 -13.41 13.79
N HIS A 6 -10.18 -13.16 12.75
CA HIS A 6 -10.95 -14.17 12.03
C HIS A 6 -10.35 -14.55 10.67
N GLY A 7 -9.12 -14.15 10.36
CA GLY A 7 -8.46 -14.47 9.10
C GLY A 7 -7.95 -13.25 8.34
N ILE A 8 -8.18 -13.22 7.03
CA ILE A 8 -7.71 -12.16 6.13
C ILE A 8 -8.86 -11.20 5.80
N ARG A 9 -8.61 -9.90 5.86
CA ARG A 9 -9.53 -8.87 5.35
C ARG A 9 -9.68 -9.03 3.84
N ARG A 10 -10.91 -9.25 3.40
CA ARG A 10 -11.23 -9.47 1.98
C ARG A 10 -11.51 -8.19 1.21
N ASP A 11 -11.66 -7.08 1.92
CA ASP A 11 -11.97 -5.74 1.44
C ASP A 11 -10.74 -4.81 1.37
N THR A 12 -9.55 -5.35 1.56
CA THR A 12 -8.32 -4.55 1.67
C THR A 12 -7.18 -5.17 0.88
N ASP A 13 -6.51 -4.37 0.08
CA ASP A 13 -5.27 -4.70 -0.60
C ASP A 13 -4.09 -3.94 0.02
N ILE A 14 -2.90 -4.51 -0.08
CA ILE A 14 -1.66 -3.85 0.30
C ILE A 14 -0.69 -3.87 -0.87
N ILE A 15 -0.17 -2.72 -1.24
CA ILE A 15 0.89 -2.60 -2.23
C ILE A 15 2.17 -2.13 -1.53
N LEU A 16 3.19 -2.96 -1.57
CA LEU A 16 4.53 -2.58 -1.12
C LEU A 16 5.33 -2.03 -2.30
N HIS A 17 5.80 -0.80 -2.16
CA HIS A 17 6.69 -0.16 -3.13
C HIS A 17 8.13 -0.40 -2.70
N LEU A 18 8.89 -1.16 -3.48
CA LEU A 18 10.31 -1.48 -3.24
C LEU A 18 11.17 -0.66 -4.19
N CYS A 19 11.65 0.48 -3.70
CA CYS A 19 12.41 1.46 -4.44
C CYS A 19 13.85 1.57 -3.91
N GLY A 20 14.74 2.20 -4.68
CA GLY A 20 16.11 2.52 -4.22
C GLY A 20 17.10 1.36 -4.26
N GLY A 21 16.74 0.21 -4.79
CA GLY A 21 17.65 -0.91 -5.05
C GLY A 21 18.48 -0.72 -6.33
N PRO A 22 19.37 -1.66 -6.65
CA PRO A 22 20.21 -1.60 -7.86
C PRO A 22 19.46 -1.90 -9.17
N GLY A 23 18.19 -2.25 -9.09
CA GLY A 23 17.31 -2.59 -10.22
C GLY A 23 16.17 -1.58 -10.38
N PRO A 24 15.27 -1.83 -11.35
CA PRO A 24 14.06 -1.05 -11.50
C PRO A 24 13.17 -1.12 -10.25
N ASP A 25 12.33 -0.10 -10.06
CA ASP A 25 11.32 -0.12 -9.01
C ASP A 25 10.36 -1.30 -9.21
N ARG A 26 9.91 -1.85 -8.08
CA ARG A 26 9.05 -3.03 -8.04
C ARG A 26 7.94 -2.82 -7.03
N ARG A 27 6.78 -3.34 -7.34
CA ARG A 27 5.62 -3.34 -6.45
C ARG A 27 5.24 -4.79 -6.12
N ILE A 28 4.90 -5.05 -4.88
CA ILE A 28 4.32 -6.34 -4.47
C ILE A 28 2.92 -6.07 -3.95
N LEU A 29 1.91 -6.61 -4.65
CA LEU A 29 0.52 -6.54 -4.25
C LEU A 29 0.13 -7.80 -3.48
N PHE A 30 -0.42 -7.59 -2.29
CA PHE A 30 -1.15 -8.60 -1.53
C PHE A 30 -2.64 -8.29 -1.67
N ASN A 31 -3.34 -9.07 -2.47
CA ASN A 31 -4.77 -8.91 -2.73
C ASN A 31 -5.57 -9.63 -1.65
N GLY A 32 -6.30 -8.89 -0.82
CA GLY A 32 -7.03 -9.44 0.30
C GLY A 32 -8.13 -10.41 -0.11
N GLU A 33 -8.77 -10.18 -1.23
CA GLU A 33 -9.86 -11.05 -1.71
C GLU A 33 -9.39 -12.48 -1.99
N THR A 34 -8.25 -12.64 -2.63
CA THR A 34 -7.75 -13.93 -3.13
C THR A 34 -6.60 -14.52 -2.31
N LEU A 35 -5.97 -13.72 -1.43
CA LEU A 35 -4.79 -14.13 -0.65
C LEU A 35 -5.05 -15.41 0.14
N SER A 36 -4.15 -16.38 0.01
CA SER A 36 -4.15 -17.62 0.78
C SER A 36 -2.73 -18.12 1.07
N GLY A 37 -2.61 -19.02 2.04
CA GLY A 37 -1.33 -19.69 2.34
C GLY A 37 -0.27 -18.81 3.03
N VAL A 38 -0.59 -17.57 3.38
CA VAL A 38 0.32 -16.66 4.10
C VAL A 38 -0.08 -16.61 5.58
N ARG A 39 0.89 -16.75 6.46
CA ARG A 39 0.69 -16.64 7.91
C ARG A 39 0.95 -15.20 8.36
N PRO A 40 0.27 -14.72 9.42
CA PRO A 40 0.44 -13.36 9.96
C PRO A 40 1.70 -13.23 10.82
N ASP A 41 2.80 -13.74 10.34
CA ASP A 41 4.10 -13.66 11.00
C ASP A 41 5.15 -13.08 10.05
N GLU A 42 6.10 -12.37 10.63
CA GLU A 42 7.16 -11.67 9.89
C GLU A 42 7.98 -12.62 9.02
N ARG A 43 8.29 -13.81 9.51
CA ARG A 43 9.10 -14.80 8.77
C ARG A 43 8.38 -15.28 7.51
N SER A 44 7.08 -15.56 7.60
CA SER A 44 6.28 -15.99 6.47
C SER A 44 6.22 -14.89 5.40
N ILE A 45 5.91 -13.66 5.79
CA ILE A 45 5.81 -12.51 4.87
C ILE A 45 7.18 -12.19 4.25
N ALA A 46 8.23 -12.10 5.06
CA ALA A 46 9.59 -11.87 4.58
C ALA A 46 10.07 -12.97 3.64
N GLY A 47 9.69 -14.21 3.88
CA GLY A 47 9.99 -15.35 3.00
C GLY A 47 9.38 -15.17 1.61
N GLN A 48 8.12 -14.74 1.52
CA GLN A 48 7.45 -14.44 0.25
C GLN A 48 8.15 -13.29 -0.49
N ILE A 49 8.41 -12.19 0.19
CA ILE A 49 9.11 -11.04 -0.39
C ILE A 49 10.51 -11.45 -0.89
N LYS A 50 11.28 -12.18 -0.08
CA LYS A 50 12.61 -12.67 -0.46
C LYS A 50 12.60 -13.57 -1.69
N ALA A 51 11.58 -14.41 -1.84
CA ALA A 51 11.43 -15.25 -3.03
C ALA A 51 11.16 -14.42 -4.28
N ILE A 52 10.31 -13.41 -4.18
CA ILE A 52 9.99 -12.48 -5.26
C ILE A 52 11.24 -11.68 -5.68
N LEU A 53 12.02 -11.18 -4.73
CA LEU A 53 13.22 -10.39 -5.00
C LEU A 53 14.30 -11.13 -5.79
N LYS A 54 14.25 -12.47 -5.85
CA LYS A 54 15.17 -13.28 -6.67
C LYS A 54 14.73 -13.38 -8.14
N ARG A 55 13.51 -12.93 -8.47
CA ARG A 55 12.97 -12.98 -9.83
C ARG A 55 13.35 -11.70 -10.58
N PRO A 56 13.42 -11.72 -11.92
CA PRO A 56 13.47 -10.50 -12.71
C PRO A 56 12.25 -9.60 -12.39
N VAL A 57 12.46 -8.27 -12.40
CA VAL A 57 11.35 -7.33 -12.25
C VAL A 57 10.46 -7.40 -13.48
N PRO A 58 9.14 -7.57 -13.35
CA PRO A 58 8.23 -7.53 -14.48
C PRO A 58 8.29 -6.17 -15.20
N ALA A 59 7.97 -6.16 -16.48
CA ALA A 59 7.80 -4.90 -17.21
C ALA A 59 6.61 -4.11 -16.64
N ILE A 60 6.66 -2.78 -16.75
CA ILE A 60 5.54 -1.91 -16.39
C ILE A 60 4.28 -2.37 -17.14
N GLY A 61 3.17 -2.48 -16.42
CA GLY A 61 1.89 -2.97 -16.93
C GLY A 61 1.70 -4.48 -16.89
N LEU A 62 2.74 -5.26 -16.49
CA LEU A 62 2.61 -6.69 -16.25
C LEU A 62 2.44 -6.97 -14.77
N ARG A 63 1.54 -7.92 -14.46
CA ARG A 63 1.29 -8.45 -13.12
C ARG A 63 1.51 -9.96 -13.14
N ASP A 64 2.54 -10.43 -12.45
CA ASP A 64 2.84 -11.85 -12.31
C ASP A 64 2.31 -12.37 -10.98
N GLU A 65 1.28 -13.21 -11.01
CA GLU A 65 0.84 -13.90 -9.79
C GLU A 65 1.87 -14.96 -9.40
N VAL A 66 2.59 -14.72 -8.33
CA VAL A 66 3.67 -15.61 -7.85
C VAL A 66 3.20 -16.68 -6.89
N THR A 67 2.16 -16.37 -6.14
CA THR A 67 1.39 -17.25 -5.26
C THR A 67 -0.04 -16.71 -5.23
N GLN A 68 -1.01 -17.52 -4.85
CA GLN A 68 -2.40 -17.08 -4.82
C GLN A 68 -2.58 -15.79 -4.02
N GLY A 69 -2.98 -14.72 -4.70
CA GLY A 69 -3.20 -13.40 -4.13
C GLY A 69 -1.94 -12.57 -3.87
N ILE A 70 -0.76 -13.01 -4.33
CA ILE A 70 0.47 -12.21 -4.28
C ILE A 70 0.98 -11.98 -5.69
N PHE A 71 1.08 -10.71 -6.07
CA PHE A 71 1.49 -10.30 -7.41
C PHE A 71 2.80 -9.52 -7.38
N ASP A 72 3.71 -9.87 -8.29
CA ASP A 72 4.92 -9.12 -8.60
C ASP A 72 4.64 -8.19 -9.77
N ILE A 73 4.88 -6.88 -9.61
CA ILE A 73 4.45 -5.86 -10.56
C ILE A 73 5.60 -4.89 -10.79
N GLY A 74 5.88 -4.56 -12.04
CA GLY A 74 6.85 -3.52 -12.40
C GLY A 74 6.34 -2.11 -12.16
N GLY A 75 7.26 -1.17 -11.96
CA GLY A 75 6.95 0.25 -11.74
C GLY A 75 6.90 0.64 -10.26
N GLY A 76 6.61 1.89 -10.01
CA GLY A 76 6.64 2.52 -8.70
C GLY A 76 5.33 3.22 -8.32
N LEU A 77 5.44 4.28 -7.53
CA LEU A 77 4.28 5.03 -7.03
C LEU A 77 3.48 5.70 -8.16
N GLN A 78 4.17 6.23 -9.18
CA GLN A 78 3.50 6.86 -10.32
C GLN A 78 2.51 5.92 -11.00
N GLU A 79 2.91 4.69 -11.25
CA GLU A 79 2.06 3.68 -11.89
C GLU A 79 0.88 3.31 -10.99
N THR A 80 1.08 3.17 -9.70
CA THR A 80 -0.02 2.92 -8.76
C THR A 80 -1.04 4.05 -8.77
N LEU A 81 -0.58 5.31 -8.72
CA LEU A 81 -1.49 6.46 -8.73
C LEU A 81 -2.27 6.57 -10.04
N THR A 82 -1.63 6.25 -11.17
CA THR A 82 -2.30 6.22 -12.47
C THR A 82 -3.37 5.12 -12.53
N GLU A 83 -3.02 3.90 -12.12
CA GLU A 83 -3.94 2.75 -12.06
C GLU A 83 -5.14 3.07 -11.14
N TRP A 84 -4.89 3.60 -9.96
CA TRP A 84 -5.95 3.96 -9.01
C TRP A 84 -6.86 5.08 -9.53
N GLN A 85 -6.30 6.05 -10.25
CA GLN A 85 -7.11 7.08 -10.90
C GLN A 85 -8.04 6.49 -11.96
N GLU A 86 -7.54 5.56 -12.79
CA GLU A 86 -8.33 4.87 -13.81
C GLU A 86 -9.42 3.98 -13.20
N GLU A 87 -9.15 3.38 -12.05
CA GLU A 87 -10.08 2.54 -11.28
C GLU A 87 -11.07 3.36 -10.42
N GLY A 88 -10.95 4.68 -10.39
CA GLY A 88 -11.82 5.56 -9.60
C GLY A 88 -11.58 5.50 -8.10
N VAL A 89 -10.37 5.13 -7.68
CA VAL A 89 -9.96 5.11 -6.27
C VAL A 89 -9.73 6.53 -5.77
N ALA A 90 -10.41 6.92 -4.72
CA ALA A 90 -10.13 8.19 -4.03
C ALA A 90 -8.84 8.06 -3.21
N THR A 91 -7.80 8.76 -3.65
CA THR A 91 -6.44 8.59 -3.13
C THR A 91 -6.05 9.70 -2.18
N TYR A 92 -5.50 9.32 -1.05
CA TYR A 92 -5.04 10.19 0.03
C TYR A 92 -3.60 9.90 0.40
N VAL A 93 -2.87 10.93 0.86
CA VAL A 93 -1.56 10.76 1.48
C VAL A 93 -1.65 11.10 2.97
N LEU A 94 -1.05 10.27 3.83
CA LEU A 94 -1.00 10.54 5.26
C LEU A 94 0.05 11.61 5.55
N ASP A 95 -0.39 12.73 6.12
CA ASP A 95 0.44 13.90 6.44
C ASP A 95 -0.12 14.58 7.70
N ALA A 96 0.74 14.93 8.64
CA ALA A 96 0.33 15.58 9.90
C ALA A 96 -0.41 16.92 9.68
N GLN A 97 -0.18 17.59 8.57
CA GLN A 97 -0.82 18.85 8.20
C GLN A 97 -2.10 18.66 7.36
N GLY A 98 -2.55 17.42 7.20
CA GLY A 98 -3.76 17.08 6.45
C GLY A 98 -5.05 17.42 7.22
N LYS A 99 -6.19 17.20 6.56
CA LYS A 99 -7.51 17.24 7.18
C LYS A 99 -7.76 15.97 7.99
N GLY A 100 -8.69 16.02 8.93
CA GLY A 100 -9.05 14.83 9.70
C GLY A 100 -9.76 13.75 8.86
N MET A 101 -9.74 12.53 9.36
CA MET A 101 -10.36 11.36 8.71
C MET A 101 -11.87 11.51 8.46
N GLU A 102 -12.54 12.33 9.25
CA GLU A 102 -13.98 12.63 9.12
C GLU A 102 -14.33 13.33 7.80
N THR A 103 -13.35 13.88 7.09
CA THR A 103 -13.55 14.56 5.80
C THR A 103 -13.57 13.59 4.62
N ILE A 104 -13.28 12.32 4.83
CA ILE A 104 -13.23 11.31 3.77
C ILE A 104 -14.63 10.87 3.37
N ALA A 105 -14.96 11.01 2.09
CA ALA A 105 -16.17 10.46 1.53
C ALA A 105 -16.02 8.94 1.29
N LYS A 106 -16.91 8.13 1.89
CA LYS A 106 -16.89 6.66 1.81
C LYS A 106 -17.73 6.11 0.63
N ASN A 107 -17.77 6.80 -0.49
CA ASN A 107 -18.64 6.45 -1.64
C ASN A 107 -17.88 5.84 -2.83
N SER A 108 -16.59 5.60 -2.67
CA SER A 108 -15.71 4.96 -3.67
C SER A 108 -14.64 4.11 -2.98
N PRO A 109 -13.92 3.25 -3.69
CA PRO A 109 -12.71 2.64 -3.14
C PRO A 109 -11.73 3.71 -2.66
N LEU A 110 -11.04 3.44 -1.56
CA LEU A 110 -10.13 4.38 -0.91
C LEU A 110 -8.70 3.87 -0.96
N GLY A 111 -7.76 4.72 -1.36
CA GLY A 111 -6.33 4.43 -1.37
C GLY A 111 -5.58 5.37 -0.43
N PHE A 112 -4.67 4.83 0.37
CA PHE A 112 -3.85 5.60 1.30
C PHE A 112 -2.37 5.36 1.02
N VAL A 113 -1.64 6.45 0.78
CA VAL A 113 -0.19 6.43 0.59
C VAL A 113 0.47 6.84 1.90
N LEU A 114 1.41 6.03 2.35
CA LEU A 114 2.22 6.33 3.54
C LEU A 114 3.66 5.86 3.32
N SER A 115 4.62 6.57 3.91
CA SER A 115 6.01 6.13 3.94
C SER A 115 6.25 5.13 5.07
N ASP A 116 7.37 4.42 4.99
CA ASP A 116 7.89 3.59 6.08
C ASP A 116 8.58 4.45 7.17
N HIS A 117 9.69 3.99 7.71
CA HIS A 117 10.53 4.75 8.65
C HIS A 117 11.36 5.87 7.98
N GLN A 118 11.39 5.93 6.65
CA GLN A 118 12.04 6.99 5.88
C GLN A 118 10.99 7.94 5.31
N SER A 119 11.37 9.21 5.18
CA SER A 119 10.52 10.19 4.51
C SER A 119 10.43 9.87 3.02
N PHE A 120 9.35 10.32 2.39
CA PHE A 120 9.24 10.30 0.93
C PHE A 120 10.43 11.00 0.27
N THR A 121 10.92 10.47 -0.83
CA THR A 121 11.88 11.14 -1.71
C THR A 121 11.26 12.40 -2.31
N GLU A 122 12.10 13.28 -2.88
CA GLU A 122 11.60 14.48 -3.55
C GLU A 122 10.65 14.14 -4.72
N ALA A 123 10.97 13.11 -5.50
CA ALA A 123 10.13 12.65 -6.60
C ALA A 123 8.76 12.14 -6.10
N GLU A 124 8.74 11.33 -5.04
CA GLU A 124 7.50 10.87 -4.42
C GLU A 124 6.70 12.03 -3.81
N ASN A 125 7.38 12.99 -3.19
CA ASN A 125 6.72 14.20 -2.66
C ASN A 125 6.06 15.01 -3.79
N GLN A 126 6.69 15.13 -4.95
CA GLN A 126 6.09 15.78 -6.12
C GLN A 126 4.81 15.06 -6.57
N LEU A 127 4.81 13.73 -6.63
CA LEU A 127 3.61 12.94 -6.93
C LEU A 127 2.52 13.17 -5.89
N ASN A 128 2.90 13.18 -4.62
CA ASN A 128 1.97 13.36 -3.50
C ASN A 128 1.36 14.77 -3.42
N THR A 129 1.92 15.78 -4.10
CA THR A 129 1.36 17.15 -4.10
C THR A 129 -0.05 17.24 -4.69
N SER A 130 -0.40 16.34 -5.60
CA SER A 130 -1.73 16.28 -6.20
C SER A 130 -2.76 15.55 -5.32
N LEU A 131 -2.32 14.86 -4.28
CA LEU A 131 -3.17 14.05 -3.42
C LEU A 131 -3.75 14.89 -2.27
N THR A 132 -4.95 14.51 -1.83
CA THR A 132 -5.53 15.08 -0.62
C THR A 132 -4.78 14.56 0.61
N LYS A 133 -4.30 15.48 1.45
CA LYS A 133 -3.62 15.15 2.69
C LYS A 133 -4.60 14.85 3.79
N ILE A 134 -4.40 13.72 4.49
CA ILE A 134 -5.20 13.30 5.65
C ILE A 134 -4.30 13.14 6.86
N SER A 135 -4.73 13.71 7.98
CA SER A 135 -4.03 13.63 9.26
C SER A 135 -4.68 12.61 10.19
N LEU A 136 -3.83 11.85 10.88
CA LEU A 136 -4.22 10.97 11.98
C LEU A 136 -3.92 11.60 13.36
N GLY A 137 -3.63 12.89 13.39
CA GLY A 137 -3.27 13.65 14.59
C GLY A 137 -1.83 14.18 14.52
N ASN A 138 -1.41 14.86 15.61
CA ASN A 138 -0.14 15.59 15.65
C ASN A 138 1.06 14.73 16.09
N GLN A 139 0.84 13.49 16.46
CA GLN A 139 1.91 12.59 16.89
C GLN A 139 2.49 11.84 15.69
N TRP A 140 3.81 11.71 15.68
CA TRP A 140 4.48 10.86 14.69
C TRP A 140 4.23 9.39 15.01
N LEU A 141 3.50 8.71 14.15
CA LEU A 141 3.12 7.31 14.33
C LEU A 141 3.93 6.42 13.40
N GLN A 142 4.20 5.20 13.84
CA GLN A 142 4.77 4.18 12.95
C GLN A 142 3.72 3.69 11.93
N GLY A 143 4.16 3.27 10.75
CA GLY A 143 3.28 2.89 9.64
C GLY A 143 2.20 1.87 10.01
N HIS A 144 2.52 0.85 10.82
CA HIS A 144 1.53 -0.13 11.27
C HIS A 144 0.43 0.48 12.15
N ALA A 145 0.78 1.47 13.00
CA ALA A 145 -0.19 2.19 13.81
C ALA A 145 -1.09 3.07 12.91
N CYS A 146 -0.51 3.74 11.92
CA CYS A 146 -1.27 4.50 10.93
C CYS A 146 -2.30 3.62 10.23
N ILE A 147 -1.90 2.47 9.72
CA ILE A 147 -2.79 1.52 9.05
C ILE A 147 -3.92 1.08 9.97
N THR A 148 -3.61 0.76 11.23
CA THR A 148 -4.62 0.34 12.22
C THR A 148 -5.64 1.43 12.48
N ILE A 149 -5.22 2.69 12.64
CA ILE A 149 -6.12 3.83 12.88
C ILE A 149 -7.01 4.06 11.66
N VAL A 150 -6.43 4.08 10.46
CA VAL A 150 -7.20 4.23 9.22
C VAL A 150 -8.29 3.17 9.13
N GLN A 151 -7.92 1.89 9.27
CA GLN A 151 -8.89 0.79 9.19
C GLN A 151 -9.96 0.88 10.27
N HIS A 152 -9.58 1.14 11.53
CA HIS A 152 -10.54 1.31 12.63
C HIS A 152 -11.53 2.44 12.37
N THR A 153 -11.06 3.57 11.82
CA THR A 153 -11.92 4.71 11.51
C THR A 153 -12.86 4.44 10.33
N LEU A 154 -12.42 3.64 9.36
CA LEU A 154 -13.25 3.28 8.21
C LEU A 154 -14.29 2.21 8.55
N ASP A 155 -13.99 1.33 9.50
CA ASP A 155 -14.88 0.25 9.94
C ASP A 155 -16.05 0.77 10.83
N ASN A 156 -15.96 2.00 11.35
CA ASN A 156 -16.97 2.67 12.19
C ASN A 156 -17.64 3.84 11.46
#